data_ade22ead555c79bbca6a6ed0feed65c8
#
_entry.id   ade22ead555c79bbca6a6ed0feed65c8
#
_cell.length_a   1.000
_cell.length_b   1.000
_cell.length_c   1.000
_cell.angle_alpha   90.00
_cell.angle_beta   90.00
_cell.angle_gamma   90.00
#
_symmetry.space_group_name_H-M   'P 1'
#
loop_
_entity.id
_entity.type
_entity.pdbx_description
1 polymer ?
#
loop_
_entity_poly.entity_id
_entity_poly.type
_entity_poly.pdbx_seq_one_letter_code
_entity_poly.pdbx_strand_id
1 'polypeptide(L)'
;KPSECSDYYCDANNVCGESCAEIDIMEANQHAWHSTLHTMSDHNGLGKGYGGGSGSNGPRDWTSAQYSPGGSCVDTNQPFEVAVSFPVNGQGSLEAMEVTLSQDGHSCPLTIRVDGYAGMAELSAALTSGMTPVFSYWSSDDMLWMDGKGSD
;
A
#
# COMPACT_ATOMS: atom_id res chain seq x y z
N LYS A 1 23.14 -6.89 6.05
CA LYS A 1 23.72 -6.05 7.14
C LYS A 1 22.58 -5.65 8.07
N PRO A 2 22.75 -5.76 9.41
CA PRO A 2 21.75 -5.25 10.34
C PRO A 2 21.53 -3.75 10.12
N SER A 3 20.27 -3.32 10.20
CA SER A 3 19.88 -1.91 10.14
C SER A 3 20.25 -1.17 11.42
N GLU A 4 20.10 0.15 11.43
CA GLU A 4 20.27 0.98 12.64
C GLU A 4 19.23 0.67 13.71
N CYS A 5 18.09 0.05 13.33
CA CYS A 5 17.07 -0.44 14.26
C CYS A 5 17.43 -1.77 14.92
N SER A 6 18.66 -2.27 14.74
CA SER A 6 19.17 -3.54 15.30
C SER A 6 18.45 -4.80 14.80
N ASP A 7 17.85 -4.71 13.63
CA ASP A 7 17.20 -5.80 12.90
C ASP A 7 17.72 -5.87 11.44
N TYR A 8 16.99 -6.54 10.57
CA TYR A 8 17.29 -6.62 9.13
C TYR A 8 16.25 -5.92 8.26
N TYR A 9 15.47 -5.01 8.86
CA TYR A 9 14.48 -4.22 8.15
C TYR A 9 15.13 -3.18 7.23
N CYS A 10 14.56 -2.99 6.08
CA CYS A 10 14.82 -1.87 5.19
C CYS A 10 13.50 -1.46 4.50
N ASP A 11 13.45 -0.22 4.06
CA ASP A 11 12.33 0.37 3.32
C ASP A 11 12.82 1.43 2.33
N ALA A 12 11.92 1.97 1.52
CA ALA A 12 12.25 3.04 0.59
C ALA A 12 12.49 4.39 1.30
N ASN A 13 11.99 4.57 2.51
CA ASN A 13 12.15 5.78 3.31
C ASN A 13 13.47 5.81 4.10
N ASN A 14 14.23 4.72 4.11
CA ASN A 14 15.49 4.64 4.85
C ASN A 14 15.34 4.86 6.36
N VAL A 15 14.21 4.44 6.93
CA VAL A 15 13.87 4.70 8.35
C VAL A 15 14.90 4.10 9.29
N CYS A 16 15.45 2.93 8.95
CA CYS A 16 16.47 2.24 9.75
C CYS A 16 17.89 2.32 9.14
N GLY A 17 18.17 3.32 8.31
CA GLY A 17 19.49 3.54 7.72
C GLY A 17 19.86 2.59 6.58
N GLU A 18 18.93 1.75 6.13
CA GLU A 18 19.11 0.83 4.99
C GLU A 18 17.91 0.96 4.05
N SER A 19 18.17 1.27 2.79
CA SER A 19 17.13 1.40 1.76
C SER A 19 17.00 0.12 0.93
N CYS A 20 15.77 -0.21 0.58
CA CYS A 20 15.47 -1.27 -0.38
C CYS A 20 14.15 -0.96 -1.14
N ALA A 21 13.91 -1.73 -2.21
CA ALA A 21 12.63 -1.71 -2.90
C ALA A 21 11.52 -2.16 -1.94
N GLU A 22 10.38 -1.48 -1.99
CA GLU A 22 9.26 -1.67 -1.09
C GLU A 22 7.94 -1.75 -1.87
N ILE A 23 7.09 -2.67 -1.49
CA ILE A 23 5.74 -2.81 -2.02
C ILE A 23 4.78 -2.75 -0.85
N ASP A 24 4.12 -1.62 -0.70
CA ASP A 24 3.09 -1.42 0.30
C ASP A 24 1.75 -1.93 -0.25
N ILE A 25 1.44 -3.18 0.07
CA ILE A 25 0.16 -3.77 -0.32
C ILE A 25 -0.98 -3.04 0.41
N MET A 26 -0.75 -2.73 1.68
CA MET A 26 -1.77 -2.17 2.57
C MET A 26 -1.13 -1.22 3.58
N GLU A 27 -1.36 0.05 3.40
CA GLU A 27 -1.21 1.07 4.45
C GLU A 27 -2.61 1.61 4.73
N ALA A 28 -3.19 1.24 5.86
CA ALA A 28 -4.61 1.49 6.08
C ALA A 28 -4.98 1.66 7.53
N ASN A 29 -6.06 2.40 7.73
CA ASN A 29 -6.82 2.45 8.96
C ASN A 29 -8.32 2.27 8.64
N GLN A 30 -9.19 2.49 9.61
CA GLN A 30 -10.64 2.35 9.39
C GLN A 30 -11.23 3.36 8.38
N HIS A 31 -10.49 4.42 8.02
CA HIS A 31 -11.00 5.55 7.24
C HIS A 31 -10.24 5.81 5.95
N ALA A 32 -9.09 5.19 5.78
CA ALA A 32 -8.23 5.39 4.62
C ALA A 32 -7.49 4.12 4.23
N TRP A 33 -7.17 4.00 2.95
CA TRP A 33 -6.40 2.90 2.36
C TRP A 33 -5.45 3.43 1.31
N HIS A 34 -4.19 2.98 1.36
CA HIS A 34 -3.22 3.21 0.30
C HIS A 34 -2.49 1.92 -0.04
N SER A 35 -2.22 1.74 -1.33
CA SER A 35 -1.31 0.72 -1.84
C SER A 35 -0.28 1.40 -2.72
N THR A 36 1.01 1.20 -2.47
CA THR A 36 2.07 1.98 -3.10
C THR A 36 3.23 1.09 -3.55
N LEU A 37 3.84 1.47 -4.67
CA LEU A 37 5.05 0.87 -5.22
C LEU A 37 6.21 1.85 -5.06
N HIS A 38 7.32 1.39 -4.48
CA HIS A 38 8.54 2.19 -4.28
C HIS A 38 9.78 1.45 -4.79
N THR A 39 10.61 2.11 -5.59
CA THR A 39 12.01 1.70 -5.73
C THR A 39 12.79 2.07 -4.48
N MET A 40 13.98 1.52 -4.31
CA MET A 40 14.84 1.80 -3.16
C MET A 40 15.23 3.27 -2.98
N SER A 41 15.04 4.12 -4.00
CA SER A 41 15.39 5.54 -3.98
C SER A 41 14.20 6.47 -4.20
N ASP A 42 12.99 5.93 -4.24
CA ASP A 42 11.76 6.69 -4.50
C ASP A 42 10.81 6.67 -3.29
N HIS A 43 11.02 7.62 -2.38
CA HIS A 43 10.20 7.76 -1.17
C HIS A 43 8.73 8.08 -1.46
N ASN A 44 8.43 8.69 -2.60
CA ASN A 44 7.05 9.05 -2.96
C ASN A 44 6.31 7.87 -3.61
N GLY A 45 7.02 7.10 -4.43
CA GLY A 45 6.45 5.97 -5.12
C GLY A 45 5.31 6.32 -6.08
N LEU A 46 4.54 5.30 -6.44
CA LEU A 46 3.27 5.45 -7.13
C LEU A 46 2.20 4.67 -6.37
N GLY A 47 1.26 5.39 -5.78
CA GLY A 47 0.19 4.81 -4.98
C GLY A 47 -1.20 5.11 -5.51
N LYS A 48 -2.15 4.28 -5.09
CA LYS A 48 -3.58 4.44 -5.30
C LYS A 48 -4.36 4.02 -4.06
N GLY A 49 -5.60 4.43 -3.97
CA GLY A 49 -6.49 4.04 -2.89
C GLY A 49 -7.49 5.12 -2.53
N TYR A 50 -7.92 5.13 -1.28
CA TYR A 50 -8.84 6.10 -0.74
C TYR A 50 -8.26 6.75 0.53
N GLY A 51 -8.41 8.03 0.66
CA GLY A 51 -7.84 8.82 1.75
C GLY A 51 -6.90 9.87 1.18
N GLY A 52 -5.83 10.16 1.85
CA GLY A 52 -4.93 11.26 1.50
C GLY A 52 -5.40 12.52 2.20
N GLY A 53 -4.82 12.75 3.34
CA GLY A 53 -5.15 13.82 4.24
C GLY A 53 -4.76 15.20 3.77
N SER A 54 -4.63 16.11 4.70
CA SER A 54 -4.33 17.52 4.40
C SER A 54 -3.03 17.66 3.62
N GLY A 55 -3.10 18.30 2.47
CA GLY A 55 -1.96 18.50 1.57
C GLY A 55 -1.70 17.34 0.62
N SER A 56 -2.39 16.21 0.75
CA SER A 56 -2.32 15.13 -0.22
C SER A 56 -3.34 15.32 -1.34
N ASN A 57 -2.86 15.26 -2.58
CA ASN A 57 -3.70 15.12 -3.78
C ASN A 57 -3.78 13.64 -4.19
N GLY A 58 -3.67 12.74 -3.22
CA GLY A 58 -3.68 11.31 -3.45
C GLY A 58 -4.90 10.82 -4.21
N PRO A 59 -4.76 9.69 -4.88
CA PRO A 59 -5.85 9.08 -5.63
C PRO A 59 -7.08 8.81 -4.75
N ARG A 60 -8.26 8.85 -5.39
CA ARG A 60 -9.56 8.63 -4.76
C ARG A 60 -10.31 7.57 -5.55
N ASP A 61 -9.77 6.35 -5.58
CA ASP A 61 -10.40 5.25 -6.30
C ASP A 61 -11.71 4.81 -5.66
N TRP A 62 -11.85 5.06 -4.35
CA TRP A 62 -13.07 4.77 -3.59
C TRP A 62 -13.58 6.01 -2.86
N THR A 63 -14.72 5.87 -2.20
CA THR A 63 -15.31 6.93 -1.38
C THR A 63 -15.46 6.47 0.06
N SER A 64 -15.65 7.43 0.99
CA SER A 64 -15.95 7.12 2.39
C SER A 64 -17.26 6.35 2.58
N ALA A 65 -18.19 6.47 1.65
CA ALA A 65 -19.42 5.68 1.68
C ALA A 65 -19.18 4.21 1.33
N GLN A 66 -18.10 3.91 0.60
CA GLN A 66 -17.74 2.56 0.18
C GLN A 66 -16.80 1.88 1.18
N TYR A 67 -15.81 2.62 1.74
CA TYR A 67 -14.80 2.13 2.67
C TYR A 67 -14.78 3.01 3.93
N SER A 68 -15.31 2.52 5.03
CA SER A 68 -15.32 3.16 6.35
C SER A 68 -16.04 2.26 7.37
N PRO A 69 -16.07 2.62 8.67
CA PRO A 69 -17.03 2.05 9.60
C PRO A 69 -18.47 2.17 9.08
N GLY A 70 -19.12 1.04 8.81
CA GLY A 70 -20.43 0.96 8.16
C GLY A 70 -20.41 1.21 6.65
N GLY A 71 -19.27 1.09 6.00
CA GLY A 71 -19.12 1.25 4.55
C GLY A 71 -19.98 0.26 3.75
N SER A 72 -20.49 0.69 2.60
CA SER A 72 -21.42 -0.11 1.81
C SER A 72 -20.76 -1.28 1.07
N CYS A 73 -19.45 -1.18 0.78
CA CYS A 73 -18.67 -2.22 0.09
C CYS A 73 -17.73 -2.93 1.06
N VAL A 74 -17.10 -2.18 1.95
CA VAL A 74 -16.26 -2.68 3.04
C VAL A 74 -16.62 -1.91 4.30
N ASP A 75 -17.27 -2.58 5.24
CA ASP A 75 -17.47 -2.09 6.61
C ASP A 75 -16.24 -2.42 7.44
N THR A 76 -15.42 -1.44 7.72
CA THR A 76 -14.15 -1.60 8.44
C THR A 76 -14.31 -1.95 9.94
N ASN A 77 -15.53 -2.00 10.48
CA ASN A 77 -15.81 -2.57 11.78
C ASN A 77 -15.80 -4.11 11.78
N GLN A 78 -15.78 -4.73 10.62
CA GLN A 78 -15.83 -6.17 10.45
C GLN A 78 -14.62 -6.65 9.64
N PRO A 79 -14.22 -7.92 9.78
CA PRO A 79 -13.19 -8.49 8.95
C PRO A 79 -13.55 -8.44 7.46
N PHE A 80 -12.57 -8.21 6.62
CA PHE A 80 -12.69 -8.26 5.17
C PHE A 80 -11.45 -8.93 4.58
N GLU A 81 -11.56 -9.42 3.36
CA GLU A 81 -10.48 -10.06 2.63
C GLU A 81 -9.70 -9.04 1.83
N VAL A 82 -8.38 -9.21 1.79
CA VAL A 82 -7.45 -8.47 0.94
C VAL A 82 -6.76 -9.48 0.04
N ALA A 83 -7.04 -9.39 -1.26
CA ALA A 83 -6.34 -10.17 -2.27
C ALA A 83 -5.41 -9.27 -3.08
N VAL A 84 -4.19 -9.74 -3.31
CA VAL A 84 -3.22 -9.04 -4.15
C VAL A 84 -2.70 -9.97 -5.25
N SER A 85 -2.53 -9.43 -6.44
CA SER A 85 -1.85 -10.10 -7.55
C SER A 85 -0.82 -9.17 -8.19
N PHE A 86 0.20 -9.80 -8.78
CA PHE A 86 1.29 -9.14 -9.47
C PHE A 86 1.35 -9.65 -10.90
N PRO A 87 0.47 -9.17 -11.80
CA PRO A 87 0.46 -9.60 -13.20
C PRO A 87 1.76 -9.23 -13.89
N VAL A 88 2.19 -10.15 -14.75
CA VAL A 88 3.41 -9.99 -15.56
C VAL A 88 3.08 -10.03 -17.05
N ASN A 89 3.90 -9.37 -17.85
CA ASN A 89 3.80 -9.40 -19.31
C ASN A 89 4.30 -10.73 -19.90
N GLY A 90 4.23 -10.84 -21.23
CA GLY A 90 4.68 -12.04 -21.94
C GLY A 90 6.18 -12.36 -21.80
N GLN A 91 6.99 -11.43 -21.30
CA GLN A 91 8.40 -11.59 -20.98
C GLN A 91 8.66 -11.91 -19.49
N GLY A 92 7.61 -12.02 -18.68
CA GLY A 92 7.71 -12.28 -17.25
C GLY A 92 8.06 -11.05 -16.40
N SER A 93 7.96 -9.85 -16.94
CA SER A 93 8.21 -8.59 -16.21
C SER A 93 6.93 -8.09 -15.56
N LEU A 94 7.04 -7.57 -14.34
CA LEU A 94 5.92 -6.99 -13.60
C LEU A 94 5.24 -5.86 -14.38
N GLU A 95 3.93 -5.93 -14.50
CA GLU A 95 3.11 -4.89 -15.14
C GLU A 95 2.31 -4.05 -14.15
N ALA A 96 1.86 -4.66 -13.05
CA ALA A 96 1.01 -3.99 -12.08
C ALA A 96 1.06 -4.68 -10.72
N MET A 97 0.56 -3.97 -9.72
CA MET A 97 -0.01 -4.54 -8.50
C MET A 97 -1.53 -4.36 -8.57
N GLU A 98 -2.28 -5.41 -8.40
CA GLU A 98 -3.74 -5.38 -8.33
C GLU A 98 -4.19 -5.79 -6.93
N VAL A 99 -4.98 -4.95 -6.28
CA VAL A 99 -5.53 -5.21 -4.96
C VAL A 99 -7.05 -5.24 -5.04
N THR A 100 -7.65 -6.21 -4.40
CA THR A 100 -9.10 -6.35 -4.29
C THR A 100 -9.47 -6.52 -2.82
N LEU A 101 -10.39 -5.70 -2.36
CA LEU A 101 -11.02 -5.84 -1.05
C LEU A 101 -12.41 -6.42 -1.25
N SER A 102 -12.74 -7.47 -0.50
CA SER A 102 -14.07 -8.08 -0.52
C SER A 102 -14.53 -8.39 0.90
N GLN A 103 -15.84 -8.42 1.09
CA GLN A 103 -16.43 -8.70 2.39
C GLN A 103 -17.71 -9.49 2.23
N ASP A 104 -17.88 -10.52 3.05
CA ASP A 104 -19.10 -11.35 3.07
C ASP A 104 -20.34 -10.47 3.28
N GLY A 105 -21.37 -10.77 2.51
CA GLY A 105 -22.64 -10.02 2.56
C GLY A 105 -22.63 -8.70 1.75
N HIS A 106 -21.51 -8.29 1.17
CA HIS A 106 -21.38 -7.11 0.30
C HIS A 106 -21.13 -7.54 -1.15
N SER A 107 -21.79 -6.88 -2.11
CA SER A 107 -21.72 -7.24 -3.54
C SER A 107 -20.85 -6.31 -4.38
N CYS A 108 -20.12 -5.39 -3.75
CA CYS A 108 -19.28 -4.41 -4.44
C CYS A 108 -17.82 -4.50 -3.97
N PRO A 109 -17.02 -5.46 -4.45
CA PRO A 109 -15.60 -5.50 -4.13
C PRO A 109 -14.92 -4.21 -4.59
N LEU A 110 -14.00 -3.70 -3.78
CA LEU A 110 -13.21 -2.52 -4.08
C LEU A 110 -11.90 -2.97 -4.71
N THR A 111 -11.55 -2.39 -5.84
CA THR A 111 -10.35 -2.78 -6.60
C THR A 111 -9.51 -1.57 -6.94
N ILE A 112 -8.20 -1.75 -6.93
CA ILE A 112 -7.23 -0.81 -7.47
C ILE A 112 -6.21 -1.57 -8.33
N ARG A 113 -5.68 -0.88 -9.33
CA ARG A 113 -4.55 -1.34 -10.13
C ARG A 113 -3.50 -0.24 -10.15
N VAL A 114 -2.32 -0.54 -9.64
CA VAL A 114 -1.15 0.35 -9.69
C VAL A 114 -0.27 -0.14 -10.84
N ASP A 115 -0.26 0.61 -11.93
CA ASP A 115 0.51 0.33 -13.14
C ASP A 115 1.20 1.60 -13.67
N GLY A 116 2.02 1.45 -14.69
CA GLY A 116 2.72 2.59 -15.30
C GLY A 116 3.80 3.23 -14.40
N TYR A 117 4.20 2.58 -13.32
CA TYR A 117 5.27 3.04 -12.45
C TYR A 117 6.63 2.89 -13.13
N ALA A 118 7.43 3.95 -13.11
CA ALA A 118 8.75 3.95 -13.75
C ALA A 118 9.72 2.92 -13.15
N GLY A 119 9.51 2.56 -11.88
CA GLY A 119 10.30 1.58 -11.13
C GLY A 119 9.94 0.11 -11.35
N MET A 120 9.00 -0.21 -12.25
CA MET A 120 8.52 -1.59 -12.42
C MET A 120 9.62 -2.63 -12.69
N ALA A 121 10.68 -2.26 -13.40
CA ALA A 121 11.79 -3.18 -13.69
C ALA A 121 12.57 -3.55 -12.42
N GLU A 122 12.81 -2.58 -11.53
CA GLU A 122 13.46 -2.82 -10.23
C GLU A 122 12.59 -3.70 -9.35
N LEU A 123 11.28 -3.39 -9.24
CA LEU A 123 10.34 -4.19 -8.46
C LEU A 123 10.18 -5.61 -9.01
N SER A 124 10.19 -5.77 -10.34
CA SER A 124 10.18 -7.08 -10.98
C SER A 124 11.39 -7.91 -10.59
N ALA A 125 12.58 -7.30 -10.56
CA ALA A 125 13.81 -7.94 -10.11
C ALA A 125 13.76 -8.29 -8.61
N ALA A 126 13.25 -7.39 -7.77
CA ALA A 126 13.11 -7.61 -6.33
C ALA A 126 12.16 -8.78 -6.05
N LEU A 127 10.98 -8.83 -6.66
CA LEU A 127 10.03 -9.93 -6.53
C LEU A 127 10.64 -11.27 -6.99
N THR A 128 11.37 -11.26 -8.11
CA THR A 128 12.03 -12.46 -8.63
C THR A 128 13.11 -12.98 -7.68
N SER A 129 13.81 -12.07 -7.00
CA SER A 129 14.83 -12.41 -6.00
C SER A 129 14.24 -12.87 -4.68
N GLY A 130 12.98 -12.60 -4.46
CA GLY A 130 12.24 -12.83 -3.23
C GLY A 130 12.21 -11.60 -2.34
N MET A 131 11.02 -11.21 -1.92
CA MET A 131 10.77 -10.14 -0.94
C MET A 131 10.21 -10.74 0.34
N THR A 132 10.62 -10.21 1.48
CA THR A 132 10.13 -10.65 2.78
C THR A 132 8.79 -9.96 3.08
N PRO A 133 7.70 -10.71 3.37
CA PRO A 133 6.48 -10.09 3.84
C PRO A 133 6.68 -9.51 5.24
N VAL A 134 6.22 -8.28 5.44
CA VAL A 134 6.28 -7.56 6.71
C VAL A 134 4.87 -7.18 7.13
N PHE A 135 4.53 -7.41 8.39
CA PHE A 135 3.30 -6.96 9.02
C PHE A 135 3.68 -6.09 10.19
N SER A 136 3.24 -4.86 10.16
CA SER A 136 3.54 -3.89 11.22
C SER A 136 2.28 -3.13 11.66
N TYR A 137 2.30 -2.67 12.88
CA TYR A 137 1.37 -1.69 13.41
C TYR A 137 2.19 -0.53 13.95
N TRP A 138 1.91 0.68 13.49
CA TRP A 138 2.67 1.84 13.85
C TRP A 138 1.79 3.11 13.89
N SER A 139 2.26 4.14 14.55
CA SER A 139 1.65 5.46 14.59
C SER A 139 2.72 6.54 14.54
N SER A 140 2.38 7.69 13.99
CA SER A 140 3.25 8.86 13.92
C SER A 140 2.42 10.12 13.89
N ASP A 141 2.95 11.20 14.43
CA ASP A 141 2.35 12.54 14.33
C ASP A 141 2.29 13.03 12.87
N ASP A 142 3.08 12.42 11.98
CA ASP A 142 3.15 12.75 10.56
C ASP A 142 2.14 11.96 9.69
N MET A 143 1.21 11.20 10.29
CA MET A 143 0.22 10.40 9.54
C MET A 143 -0.91 11.21 8.90
N LEU A 144 -0.84 12.52 8.94
CA LEU A 144 -1.82 13.41 8.26
C LEU A 144 -1.99 13.13 6.76
N TRP A 145 -1.00 12.51 6.14
CA TRP A 145 -1.04 12.12 4.73
C TRP A 145 -2.08 11.03 4.45
N MET A 146 -2.42 10.20 5.42
CA MET A 146 -3.34 9.08 5.24
C MET A 146 -4.80 9.55 5.19
N ASP A 147 -5.32 10.16 6.24
CA ASP A 147 -6.73 10.56 6.34
C ASP A 147 -6.96 12.01 6.79
N GLY A 148 -5.89 12.76 7.01
CA GLY A 148 -5.94 14.14 7.47
C GLY A 148 -6.09 14.31 8.98
N LYS A 149 -5.99 13.21 9.73
CA LYS A 149 -6.02 13.22 11.19
C LYS A 149 -4.64 12.90 11.73
N GLY A 150 -4.29 13.51 12.86
CA GLY A 150 -3.09 13.14 13.60
C GLY A 150 -3.22 11.75 14.23
N SER A 151 -2.16 11.30 14.84
CA SER A 151 -2.16 10.06 15.61
C SER A 151 -3.00 10.27 16.89
N ASP A 152 -4.21 9.80 16.89
CA ASP A 152 -5.08 9.73 18.08
C ASP A 152 -5.05 8.31 18.66
#